data_60fc96712b481dbd6b11ef61bddb840b
#
_entry.id   60fc96712b481dbd6b11ef61bddb840b
#
_cell.length_a   1.000
_cell.length_b   1.000
_cell.length_c   1.000
_cell.angle_alpha   90.00
_cell.angle_beta   90.00
_cell.angle_gamma   90.00
#
_symmetry.space_group_name_H-M   'P 1'
#
loop_
_entity.id
_entity.type
_entity.pdbx_description
1 polymer ?
#
loop_
_entity_poly.entity_id
_entity_poly.type
_entity_poly.pdbx_seq_one_letter_code
_entity_poly.pdbx_strand_id
1 'polypeptide(L)'
;MENCSDFLLLLGPDASRILNNLDDPADLVRASAVSRAWREFVIANGFCKNLCLRMFSEISRVAHVIEVKNMTEPLEVGSYSSLEWQNLKRDHRVYAHLAHNSKNFRTKDCILDAISASSTDNYPEESIDNTLEPSDRVERRPSYWSSKGEKNPAVPETLTYRLVSRLCVITEISIQPFQAFFQWGYPIYSAKAVRFRMGYLKEPLEAGSDHMDESSAGHRYNEDNFISAYVSPEFPMAQDSTLQKFKLPEPVLCIGGILQVELLGRVQRQKMDGLFYICCCVPG
;
A
#
# COMPACT_ATOMS: atom_id res chain seq x y z
N MET A 1 24.16 23.36 -42.22
CA MET A 1 23.35 22.70 -41.19
C MET A 1 22.28 23.70 -40.78
N GLU A 2 21.08 23.54 -41.32
CA GLU A 2 19.97 24.41 -40.96
C GLU A 2 19.65 24.24 -39.50
N ASN A 3 19.65 25.36 -38.75
CA ASN A 3 19.15 25.43 -37.39
C ASN A 3 17.67 25.05 -37.41
N CYS A 4 17.37 23.79 -37.16
CA CYS A 4 16.01 23.37 -36.86
C CYS A 4 15.62 24.03 -35.55
N SER A 5 15.03 25.22 -35.60
CA SER A 5 14.51 25.92 -34.42
C SER A 5 13.57 24.98 -33.68
N ASP A 6 13.83 24.72 -32.39
CA ASP A 6 12.99 23.84 -31.62
C ASP A 6 11.55 24.37 -31.66
N PHE A 7 10.61 23.53 -32.13
CA PHE A 7 9.22 23.90 -32.31
C PHE A 7 8.57 24.42 -31.02
N LEU A 8 9.08 24.01 -29.86
CA LEU A 8 8.66 24.54 -28.54
C LEU A 8 8.93 26.04 -28.42
N LEU A 9 10.05 26.53 -28.97
CA LEU A 9 10.40 27.96 -28.94
C LEU A 9 9.46 28.76 -29.88
N LEU A 10 9.02 28.16 -30.97
CA LEU A 10 8.09 28.79 -31.89
C LEU A 10 6.67 28.89 -31.34
N LEU A 11 6.21 27.88 -30.58
CA LEU A 11 4.88 27.86 -30.00
C LEU A 11 4.76 28.74 -28.76
N GLY A 12 5.88 29.02 -28.07
CA GLY A 12 5.87 29.83 -26.85
C GLY A 12 4.83 29.35 -25.83
N PRO A 13 3.99 30.25 -25.26
CA PRO A 13 2.99 29.89 -24.26
C PRO A 13 1.87 28.97 -24.79
N ASP A 14 1.65 28.93 -26.12
CA ASP A 14 0.62 28.09 -26.70
C ASP A 14 0.96 26.59 -26.64
N ALA A 15 2.26 26.23 -26.56
CA ALA A 15 2.67 24.85 -26.32
C ALA A 15 2.04 24.27 -25.03
N SER A 16 2.03 25.02 -23.94
CA SER A 16 1.40 24.60 -22.68
C SER A 16 -0.11 24.43 -22.82
N ARG A 17 -0.77 25.32 -23.56
CA ARG A 17 -2.22 25.22 -23.81
C ARG A 17 -2.56 23.98 -24.62
N ILE A 18 -1.80 23.71 -25.69
CA ILE A 18 -2.01 22.54 -26.54
C ILE A 18 -1.84 21.26 -25.73
N LEU A 19 -0.72 21.12 -25.00
CA LEU A 19 -0.44 19.90 -24.24
C LEU A 19 -1.39 19.70 -23.04
N ASN A 20 -1.88 20.76 -22.42
CA ASN A 20 -2.90 20.64 -21.37
C ASN A 20 -4.27 20.22 -21.90
N ASN A 21 -4.58 20.43 -23.17
CA ASN A 21 -5.86 20.03 -23.78
C ASN A 21 -5.82 18.64 -24.42
N LEU A 22 -4.71 17.93 -24.35
CA LEU A 22 -4.65 16.55 -24.81
C LEU A 22 -5.45 15.65 -23.84
N ASP A 23 -6.25 14.74 -24.40
CA ASP A 23 -7.08 13.80 -23.64
C ASP A 23 -6.52 12.37 -23.68
N ASP A 24 -5.60 12.07 -24.60
CA ASP A 24 -4.94 10.77 -24.67
C ASP A 24 -3.56 10.82 -23.99
N PRO A 25 -3.33 10.03 -22.94
CA PRO A 25 -2.02 9.91 -22.29
C PRO A 25 -0.90 9.51 -23.27
N ALA A 26 -1.22 8.74 -24.30
CA ALA A 26 -0.26 8.33 -25.32
C ALA A 26 0.32 9.53 -26.09
N ASP A 27 -0.45 10.58 -26.29
CA ASP A 27 0.02 11.77 -27.00
C ASP A 27 1.02 12.58 -26.16
N LEU A 28 0.85 12.65 -24.84
CA LEU A 28 1.84 13.23 -23.94
C LEU A 28 3.15 12.41 -23.90
N VAL A 29 3.05 11.08 -23.96
CA VAL A 29 4.23 10.21 -24.08
C VAL A 29 4.94 10.44 -25.40
N ARG A 30 4.20 10.52 -26.52
CA ARG A 30 4.76 10.82 -27.84
C ARG A 30 5.43 12.19 -27.86
N ALA A 31 4.79 13.22 -27.31
CA ALA A 31 5.36 14.55 -27.16
C ALA A 31 6.68 14.52 -26.36
N SER A 32 6.73 13.79 -25.27
CA SER A 32 7.95 13.63 -24.46
C SER A 32 9.08 12.87 -25.17
N ALA A 33 8.76 12.12 -26.23
CA ALA A 33 9.72 11.35 -27.01
C ALA A 33 10.32 12.13 -28.20
N VAL A 34 9.80 13.32 -28.52
CA VAL A 34 10.26 14.14 -29.67
C VAL A 34 11.70 14.59 -29.48
N SER A 35 12.05 15.16 -28.34
CA SER A 35 13.40 15.60 -28.01
C SER A 35 13.61 15.67 -26.49
N ARG A 36 14.87 15.90 -26.09
CA ARG A 36 15.19 16.15 -24.67
C ARG A 36 14.46 17.39 -24.14
N ALA A 37 14.41 18.47 -24.91
CA ALA A 37 13.72 19.70 -24.52
C ALA A 37 12.21 19.47 -24.35
N TRP A 38 11.57 18.72 -25.22
CA TRP A 38 10.17 18.34 -25.10
C TRP A 38 9.90 17.51 -23.86
N ARG A 39 10.77 16.53 -23.57
CA ARG A 39 10.66 15.73 -22.34
C ARG A 39 10.75 16.59 -21.10
N GLU A 40 11.76 17.46 -21.03
CA GLU A 40 11.95 18.37 -19.90
C GLU A 40 10.75 19.30 -19.73
N PHE A 41 10.22 19.81 -20.82
CA PHE A 41 9.03 20.66 -20.82
C PHE A 41 7.78 19.93 -20.31
N VAL A 42 7.53 18.70 -20.79
CA VAL A 42 6.39 17.89 -20.34
C VAL A 42 6.48 17.56 -18.85
N ILE A 43 7.68 17.22 -18.37
CA ILE A 43 7.93 16.88 -16.96
C ILE A 43 7.78 18.11 -16.07
N ALA A 44 8.46 19.23 -16.43
CA ALA A 44 8.49 20.45 -15.63
C ALA A 44 7.10 21.07 -15.43
N ASN A 45 6.24 20.97 -16.45
CA ASN A 45 4.87 21.50 -16.38
C ASN A 45 3.83 20.50 -15.83
N GLY A 46 4.22 19.28 -15.50
CA GLY A 46 3.35 18.28 -14.90
C GLY A 46 2.12 17.89 -15.72
N PHE A 47 2.22 17.90 -17.07
CA PHE A 47 1.05 17.66 -17.95
C PHE A 47 0.42 16.29 -17.71
N CYS A 48 1.21 15.24 -17.43
CA CYS A 48 0.66 13.92 -17.11
C CYS A 48 -0.16 13.93 -15.82
N LYS A 49 0.28 14.69 -14.81
CA LYS A 49 -0.46 14.90 -13.59
C LYS A 49 -1.78 15.62 -13.85
N ASN A 50 -1.73 16.74 -14.58
CA ASN A 50 -2.92 17.51 -14.95
C ASN A 50 -3.95 16.67 -15.71
N LEU A 51 -3.49 15.88 -16.68
CA LEU A 51 -4.34 14.97 -17.44
C LEU A 51 -4.96 13.91 -16.53
N CYS A 52 -4.16 13.25 -15.69
CA CYS A 52 -4.61 12.24 -14.75
C CYS A 52 -5.68 12.80 -13.78
N LEU A 53 -5.47 14.01 -13.24
CA LEU A 53 -6.42 14.67 -12.35
C LEU A 53 -7.74 15.06 -13.04
N ARG A 54 -7.70 15.38 -14.34
CA ARG A 54 -8.92 15.59 -15.15
C ARG A 54 -9.68 14.29 -15.38
N MET A 55 -8.96 13.21 -15.67
CA MET A 55 -9.56 11.89 -15.92
C MET A 55 -10.13 11.26 -14.64
N PHE A 56 -9.50 11.52 -13.50
CA PHE A 56 -9.83 10.92 -12.19
C PHE A 56 -9.87 12.00 -11.11
N SER A 57 -11.03 12.60 -10.93
CA SER A 57 -11.24 13.60 -9.87
C SER A 57 -10.96 13.05 -8.46
N GLU A 58 -11.11 11.74 -8.27
CA GLU A 58 -10.86 11.06 -6.99
C GLU A 58 -9.37 11.08 -6.60
N ILE A 59 -8.47 11.06 -7.59
CA ILE A 59 -7.01 11.10 -7.38
C ILE A 59 -6.54 12.53 -7.05
N SER A 60 -7.35 13.55 -7.28
CA SER A 60 -6.98 14.95 -6.98
C SER A 60 -6.61 15.18 -5.50
N ARG A 61 -7.03 14.28 -4.61
CA ARG A 61 -6.77 14.33 -3.17
C ARG A 61 -5.69 13.37 -2.69
N VAL A 62 -4.91 12.74 -3.61
CA VAL A 62 -3.83 11.83 -3.20
C VAL A 62 -2.78 12.61 -2.42
N ALA A 63 -2.71 12.36 -1.11
CA ALA A 63 -1.78 13.04 -0.22
C ALA A 63 -0.36 12.48 -0.31
N HIS A 64 -0.23 11.18 -0.53
CA HIS A 64 1.03 10.47 -0.42
C HIS A 64 1.26 9.52 -1.58
N VAL A 65 2.48 9.56 -2.11
CA VAL A 65 2.99 8.57 -3.09
C VAL A 65 4.04 7.73 -2.40
N ILE A 66 3.76 6.45 -2.26
CA ILE A 66 4.70 5.46 -1.71
C ILE A 66 5.28 4.68 -2.88
N GLU A 67 6.56 4.86 -3.14
CA GLU A 67 7.31 4.14 -4.18
C GLU A 67 8.49 3.41 -3.53
N VAL A 68 8.62 2.13 -3.83
CA VAL A 68 9.82 1.38 -3.47
C VAL A 68 10.97 1.90 -4.34
N LYS A 69 11.92 2.58 -3.74
CA LYS A 69 13.15 3.00 -4.43
C LYS A 69 13.95 1.75 -4.80
N ASN A 70 14.03 1.44 -6.09
CA ASN A 70 15.07 0.55 -6.57
C ASN A 70 16.42 1.25 -6.33
N MET A 71 17.20 0.77 -5.39
CA MET A 71 18.49 1.33 -4.94
C MET A 71 19.62 1.20 -5.98
N THR A 72 19.30 1.06 -7.27
CA THR A 72 20.28 0.89 -8.34
C THR A 72 20.65 2.19 -9.08
N GLU A 73 20.03 3.33 -8.77
CA GLU A 73 20.50 4.60 -9.34
C GLU A 73 21.49 5.26 -8.38
N PRO A 74 22.72 5.59 -8.85
CA PRO A 74 23.70 6.32 -8.05
C PRO A 74 23.13 7.66 -7.61
N LEU A 75 23.20 7.97 -6.33
CA LEU A 75 22.91 9.30 -5.80
C LEU A 75 23.98 10.26 -6.36
N GLU A 76 23.65 10.97 -7.44
CA GLU A 76 24.44 12.14 -7.82
C GLU A 76 24.28 13.20 -6.72
N VAL A 77 25.35 13.40 -5.99
CA VAL A 77 25.50 14.47 -4.98
C VAL A 77 25.58 15.81 -5.75
N GLY A 78 24.46 16.45 -5.94
CA GLY A 78 24.39 17.74 -6.61
C GLY A 78 23.12 18.50 -6.31
N SER A 79 23.27 19.68 -5.77
CA SER A 79 22.36 20.82 -5.52
C SER A 79 20.85 20.56 -5.32
N TYR A 80 20.19 21.37 -4.49
CA TYR A 80 18.75 21.34 -4.19
C TYR A 80 17.84 21.29 -5.44
N SER A 81 18.26 21.80 -6.58
CA SER A 81 17.59 21.68 -7.88
C SER A 81 17.49 20.24 -8.40
N SER A 82 18.43 19.37 -8.02
CA SER A 82 18.44 17.96 -8.45
C SER A 82 17.36 17.13 -7.76
N LEU A 83 17.08 17.37 -6.49
CA LEU A 83 16.05 16.65 -5.73
C LEU A 83 14.63 17.02 -6.22
N GLU A 84 14.40 18.30 -6.49
CA GLU A 84 13.13 18.77 -7.04
C GLU A 84 12.86 18.17 -8.43
N TRP A 85 13.91 18.16 -9.28
CA TRP A 85 13.82 17.54 -10.60
C TRP A 85 13.59 16.02 -10.53
N GLN A 86 14.20 15.33 -9.57
CA GLN A 86 13.93 13.90 -9.35
C GLN A 86 12.48 13.65 -8.93
N ASN A 87 11.91 14.50 -8.07
CA ASN A 87 10.51 14.42 -7.67
C ASN A 87 9.58 14.64 -8.88
N LEU A 88 9.84 15.64 -9.71
CA LEU A 88 9.07 15.91 -10.93
C LEU A 88 9.12 14.72 -11.90
N LYS A 89 10.29 14.11 -12.09
CA LYS A 89 10.44 12.91 -12.94
C LYS A 89 9.67 11.72 -12.37
N ARG A 90 9.69 11.54 -11.06
CA ARG A 90 8.93 10.49 -10.37
C ARG A 90 7.45 10.69 -10.59
N ASP A 91 6.95 11.88 -10.27
CA ASP A 91 5.54 12.23 -10.43
C ASP A 91 5.08 12.05 -11.88
N HIS A 92 5.89 12.51 -12.83
CA HIS A 92 5.59 12.31 -14.25
C HIS A 92 5.42 10.82 -14.60
N ARG A 93 6.35 9.95 -14.18
CA ARG A 93 6.26 8.50 -14.45
C ARG A 93 5.00 7.88 -13.84
N VAL A 94 4.72 8.22 -12.59
CA VAL A 94 3.55 7.73 -11.85
C VAL A 94 2.26 8.14 -12.55
N TYR A 95 2.08 9.42 -12.80
CA TYR A 95 0.85 9.93 -13.41
C TYR A 95 0.69 9.53 -14.88
N ALA A 96 1.78 9.41 -15.63
CA ALA A 96 1.71 8.88 -17.00
C ALA A 96 1.24 7.42 -17.01
N HIS A 97 1.74 6.61 -16.07
CA HIS A 97 1.32 5.21 -15.93
C HIS A 97 -0.14 5.09 -15.47
N LEU A 98 -0.58 5.92 -14.51
CA LEU A 98 -1.97 6.00 -14.08
C LEU A 98 -2.90 6.34 -15.24
N ALA A 99 -2.60 7.41 -15.97
CA ALA A 99 -3.42 7.85 -17.06
C ALA A 99 -3.50 6.79 -18.19
N HIS A 100 -2.39 6.10 -18.49
CA HIS A 100 -2.34 5.07 -19.53
C HIS A 100 -3.15 3.82 -19.18
N ASN A 101 -3.11 3.39 -17.91
CA ASN A 101 -3.78 2.18 -17.45
C ASN A 101 -5.23 2.42 -16.98
N SER A 102 -5.71 3.62 -17.05
CA SER A 102 -7.01 4.06 -16.56
C SER A 102 -8.22 3.27 -17.05
N LYS A 103 -8.17 2.76 -18.27
CA LYS A 103 -9.25 1.95 -18.88
C LYS A 103 -9.41 0.57 -18.20
N ASN A 104 -8.45 0.17 -17.37
CA ASN A 104 -8.38 -1.14 -16.73
C ASN A 104 -8.45 -1.08 -15.19
N PHE A 105 -8.76 0.07 -14.60
CA PHE A 105 -8.96 0.15 -13.15
C PHE A 105 -10.19 -0.67 -12.76
N ARG A 106 -9.95 -1.88 -12.32
CA ARG A 106 -10.94 -2.66 -11.58
C ARG A 106 -10.61 -2.52 -10.10
N THR A 107 -11.64 -2.42 -9.27
CA THR A 107 -11.50 -2.64 -7.84
C THR A 107 -10.89 -4.03 -7.65
N LYS A 108 -9.64 -4.08 -7.23
CA LYS A 108 -8.89 -5.31 -7.00
C LYS A 108 -8.13 -5.15 -5.70
N ASP A 109 -7.91 -6.28 -5.08
CA ASP A 109 -7.08 -6.37 -3.91
C ASP A 109 -5.67 -5.88 -4.22
N CYS A 110 -5.15 -5.00 -3.36
CA CYS A 110 -3.81 -4.46 -3.49
C CYS A 110 -2.78 -5.25 -2.67
N ILE A 111 -3.22 -6.20 -1.86
CA ILE A 111 -2.36 -7.08 -1.08
C ILE A 111 -1.89 -8.23 -1.97
N LEU A 112 -0.58 -8.50 -1.96
CA LEU A 112 0.03 -9.59 -2.72
C LEU A 112 0.13 -10.84 -1.85
N ASP A 113 0.76 -10.71 -0.69
CA ASP A 113 1.00 -11.78 0.26
C ASP A 113 1.12 -11.25 1.70
N ALA A 114 1.05 -12.17 2.67
CA ALA A 114 1.34 -11.91 4.06
C ALA A 114 2.85 -12.07 4.31
N ILE A 115 3.43 -11.22 5.15
CA ILE A 115 4.86 -11.25 5.49
C ILE A 115 5.06 -11.78 6.90
N SER A 116 4.41 -11.14 7.88
CA SER A 116 4.59 -11.47 9.29
C SER A 116 3.44 -10.95 10.16
N ALA A 117 3.25 -11.60 11.29
CA ALA A 117 2.46 -11.10 12.41
C ALA A 117 3.38 -10.90 13.63
N SER A 118 3.07 -9.92 14.48
CA SER A 118 3.83 -9.67 15.72
C SER A 118 3.77 -10.85 16.67
N SER A 119 2.66 -11.59 16.66
CA SER A 119 2.50 -12.87 17.36
C SER A 119 1.54 -13.79 16.59
N THR A 120 1.61 -15.10 16.87
CA THR A 120 0.64 -16.10 16.40
C THR A 120 0.50 -17.16 17.48
N ASP A 121 -0.74 -17.53 17.85
CA ASP A 121 -0.99 -18.50 18.93
C ASP A 121 -0.67 -19.91 18.46
N ASN A 122 -1.44 -20.45 17.53
CA ASN A 122 -1.25 -21.80 16.99
C ASN A 122 -0.62 -21.73 15.61
N TYR A 123 0.71 -21.65 15.55
CA TYR A 123 1.45 -21.68 14.30
C TYR A 123 1.71 -23.13 13.86
N PRO A 124 1.57 -23.50 12.59
CA PRO A 124 1.18 -22.65 11.43
C PRO A 124 -0.34 -22.53 11.18
N GLU A 125 -1.18 -23.23 11.93
CA GLU A 125 -2.61 -23.40 11.64
C GLU A 125 -3.38 -22.08 11.64
N GLU A 126 -3.07 -21.17 12.56
CA GLU A 126 -3.71 -19.86 12.72
C GLU A 126 -2.80 -18.72 12.27
N SER A 127 -2.04 -18.96 11.19
CA SER A 127 -1.07 -17.98 10.68
C SER A 127 -1.74 -16.79 9.98
N ILE A 128 -0.96 -15.74 9.78
CA ILE A 128 -1.39 -14.53 9.07
C ILE A 128 -1.87 -14.84 7.63
N ASP A 129 -1.37 -15.91 7.01
CA ASP A 129 -1.77 -16.31 5.66
C ASP A 129 -3.28 -16.58 5.54
N ASN A 130 -3.88 -17.08 6.62
CA ASN A 130 -5.33 -17.31 6.68
C ASN A 130 -6.14 -16.02 6.54
N THR A 131 -5.56 -14.86 6.85
CA THR A 131 -6.29 -13.59 6.76
C THR A 131 -6.61 -13.19 5.32
N LEU A 132 -5.86 -13.70 4.34
CA LEU A 132 -6.02 -13.39 2.91
C LEU A 132 -6.97 -14.36 2.20
N GLU A 133 -7.52 -15.32 2.91
CA GLU A 133 -8.48 -16.26 2.34
C GLU A 133 -9.90 -15.66 2.34
N PRO A 134 -10.60 -15.67 1.20
CA PRO A 134 -11.91 -15.02 1.07
C PRO A 134 -13.06 -15.76 1.78
N SER A 135 -12.79 -16.79 2.56
CA SER A 135 -13.78 -17.69 3.12
C SER A 135 -13.75 -17.69 4.64
N ASP A 136 -14.88 -17.42 5.28
CA ASP A 136 -15.05 -17.50 6.74
C ASP A 136 -14.93 -18.93 7.28
N ARG A 137 -15.02 -19.91 6.42
CA ARG A 137 -15.03 -21.33 6.79
C ARG A 137 -14.27 -22.15 5.77
N VAL A 138 -13.09 -22.60 6.16
CA VAL A 138 -12.39 -23.67 5.44
C VAL A 138 -12.65 -24.96 6.22
N GLU A 139 -13.21 -25.97 5.56
CA GLU A 139 -13.42 -27.27 6.20
C GLU A 139 -12.06 -27.81 6.69
N ARG A 140 -12.03 -28.18 7.98
CA ARG A 140 -10.92 -28.86 8.65
C ARG A 140 -9.67 -28.02 8.99
N ARG A 141 -9.66 -26.68 8.77
CA ARG A 141 -8.59 -25.82 9.25
C ARG A 141 -9.12 -24.45 9.70
N PRO A 142 -8.42 -23.72 10.57
CA PRO A 142 -8.75 -22.32 10.86
C PRO A 142 -8.72 -21.47 9.60
N SER A 143 -9.65 -20.50 9.51
CA SER A 143 -9.74 -19.51 8.43
C SER A 143 -9.45 -18.11 8.91
N TYR A 144 -8.74 -18.00 10.03
CA TYR A 144 -8.43 -16.74 10.69
C TYR A 144 -7.00 -16.77 11.24
N TRP A 145 -6.46 -15.61 11.50
CA TRP A 145 -5.27 -15.43 12.32
C TRP A 145 -5.67 -15.18 13.78
N SER A 146 -4.88 -15.72 14.72
CA SER A 146 -4.99 -15.43 16.13
C SER A 146 -3.67 -14.95 16.73
N SER A 147 -3.75 -13.92 17.58
CA SER A 147 -2.61 -13.45 18.36
C SER A 147 -2.31 -14.40 19.51
N LYS A 148 -1.10 -14.36 20.07
CA LYS A 148 -0.83 -14.92 21.37
C LYS A 148 -1.66 -14.22 22.44
N GLY A 149 -1.99 -14.98 23.50
CA GLY A 149 -2.71 -14.46 24.65
C GLY A 149 -1.85 -13.49 25.47
N GLU A 150 -2.45 -12.37 25.87
CA GLU A 150 -1.79 -11.34 26.67
C GLU A 150 -2.57 -10.98 27.93
N LYS A 151 -1.84 -10.75 29.05
CA LYS A 151 -2.46 -10.27 30.30
C LYS A 151 -2.84 -8.80 30.23
N ASN A 152 -2.02 -8.01 29.54
CA ASN A 152 -2.25 -6.59 29.36
C ASN A 152 -3.02 -6.34 28.05
N PRO A 153 -4.29 -5.91 28.12
CA PRO A 153 -5.09 -5.68 26.92
C PRO A 153 -4.60 -4.50 26.06
N ALA A 154 -3.67 -3.68 26.57
CA ALA A 154 -3.13 -2.56 25.81
C ALA A 154 -2.00 -2.95 24.85
N VAL A 155 -1.46 -4.17 24.94
CA VAL A 155 -0.42 -4.65 24.01
C VAL A 155 -1.01 -4.76 22.61
N PRO A 156 -0.48 -3.99 21.63
CA PRO A 156 -0.97 -4.02 20.26
C PRO A 156 -0.51 -5.28 19.53
N GLU A 157 -1.15 -5.56 18.40
CA GLU A 157 -0.69 -6.53 17.43
C GLU A 157 -0.49 -5.85 16.06
N THR A 158 0.48 -6.34 15.32
CA THR A 158 0.78 -5.84 13.97
C THR A 158 0.76 -6.98 12.97
N LEU A 159 -0.04 -6.81 11.92
CA LEU A 159 -0.06 -7.68 10.75
C LEU A 159 0.62 -6.96 9.59
N THR A 160 1.57 -7.60 8.94
CA THR A 160 2.39 -7.00 7.90
C THR A 160 2.19 -7.73 6.57
N TYR A 161 1.83 -6.96 5.53
CA TYR A 161 1.53 -7.46 4.19
C TYR A 161 2.38 -6.78 3.15
N ARG A 162 2.67 -7.51 2.07
CA ARG A 162 3.29 -6.96 0.87
C ARG A 162 2.21 -6.48 -0.08
N LEU A 163 2.39 -5.27 -0.63
CA LEU A 163 1.54 -4.73 -1.66
C LEU A 163 2.01 -5.18 -3.04
N VAL A 164 1.07 -5.32 -3.98
CA VAL A 164 1.41 -5.67 -5.37
C VAL A 164 2.34 -4.63 -5.98
N SER A 165 3.32 -5.09 -6.77
CA SER A 165 4.35 -4.22 -7.38
C SER A 165 3.84 -3.34 -8.53
N ARG A 166 2.55 -3.34 -8.79
CA ARG A 166 1.89 -2.41 -9.73
C ARG A 166 1.33 -1.21 -8.99
N LEU A 167 1.02 -0.18 -9.76
CA LEU A 167 0.41 1.03 -9.22
C LEU A 167 -0.98 0.72 -8.64
N CYS A 168 -1.18 1.06 -7.39
CA CYS A 168 -2.44 0.93 -6.64
C CYS A 168 -2.82 2.25 -6.01
N VAL A 169 -4.13 2.52 -5.93
CA VAL A 169 -4.70 3.60 -5.13
C VAL A 169 -5.52 2.96 -4.02
N ILE A 170 -5.03 3.04 -2.80
CA ILE A 170 -5.70 2.49 -1.62
C ILE A 170 -6.62 3.55 -1.04
N THR A 171 -7.91 3.28 -1.05
CA THR A 171 -8.95 4.19 -0.54
C THR A 171 -9.61 3.64 0.72
N GLU A 172 -9.63 2.31 0.87
CA GLU A 172 -10.34 1.60 1.92
C GLU A 172 -9.59 0.31 2.26
N ILE A 173 -9.60 -0.06 3.53
CA ILE A 173 -9.08 -1.35 4.01
C ILE A 173 -10.18 -2.03 4.79
N SER A 174 -10.37 -3.33 4.56
CA SER A 174 -11.41 -4.12 5.20
C SER A 174 -10.80 -5.07 6.23
N ILE A 175 -11.44 -5.23 7.37
CA ILE A 175 -11.07 -6.19 8.42
C ILE A 175 -12.34 -6.84 8.96
N GLN A 176 -12.29 -8.15 9.16
CA GLN A 176 -13.38 -8.91 9.75
C GLN A 176 -12.91 -9.55 11.07
N PRO A 177 -13.42 -9.12 12.23
CA PRO A 177 -13.16 -9.80 13.49
C PRO A 177 -13.73 -11.21 13.47
N PHE A 178 -13.01 -12.15 14.09
CA PHE A 178 -13.42 -13.54 14.12
C PHE A 178 -14.36 -13.82 15.30
N GLN A 179 -15.46 -14.53 15.03
CA GLN A 179 -16.39 -15.05 16.02
C GLN A 179 -16.15 -16.53 16.25
N ALA A 180 -15.79 -16.89 17.47
CA ALA A 180 -15.52 -18.29 17.86
C ALA A 180 -16.79 -19.06 18.14
N PHE A 181 -17.46 -19.55 17.12
CA PHE A 181 -18.70 -20.35 17.23
C PHE A 181 -18.52 -21.68 17.97
N PHE A 182 -17.29 -22.15 18.08
CA PHE A 182 -16.94 -23.37 18.84
C PHE A 182 -16.74 -23.12 20.33
N GLN A 183 -16.74 -21.85 20.78
CA GLN A 183 -16.61 -21.47 22.18
C GLN A 183 -17.98 -21.11 22.78
N TRP A 184 -18.16 -21.44 24.06
CA TRP A 184 -19.39 -21.10 24.77
C TRP A 184 -19.59 -19.58 24.85
N GLY A 185 -20.77 -19.12 24.45
CA GLY A 185 -21.12 -17.69 24.36
C GLY A 185 -20.70 -17.01 23.09
N TYR A 186 -20.12 -17.74 22.13
CA TYR A 186 -19.74 -17.25 20.79
C TYR A 186 -18.96 -15.94 20.82
N PRO A 187 -17.85 -15.85 21.58
CA PRO A 187 -17.11 -14.60 21.74
C PRO A 187 -16.56 -14.10 20.41
N ILE A 188 -16.50 -12.75 20.29
CA ILE A 188 -15.90 -12.08 19.15
C ILE A 188 -14.55 -11.53 19.61
N TYR A 189 -13.48 -11.98 18.97
CA TYR A 189 -12.12 -11.55 19.29
C TYR A 189 -11.72 -10.39 18.37
N SER A 190 -11.92 -9.16 18.85
CA SER A 190 -11.67 -7.93 18.12
C SER A 190 -10.72 -7.01 18.86
N ALA A 191 -10.16 -6.03 18.15
CA ALA A 191 -9.45 -4.90 18.74
C ALA A 191 -10.43 -3.76 19.05
N LYS A 192 -10.01 -2.79 19.88
CA LYS A 192 -10.78 -1.55 20.13
C LYS A 192 -10.69 -0.58 18.94
N ALA A 193 -9.52 -0.53 18.33
CA ALA A 193 -9.25 0.34 17.20
C ALA A 193 -8.22 -0.30 16.28
N VAL A 194 -8.14 0.24 15.07
CA VAL A 194 -7.13 -0.12 14.07
C VAL A 194 -6.48 1.13 13.51
N ARG A 195 -5.20 1.02 13.17
CA ARG A 195 -4.42 2.03 12.48
C ARG A 195 -3.64 1.37 11.36
N PHE A 196 -3.51 2.07 10.24
CA PHE A 196 -2.80 1.59 9.07
C PHE A 196 -1.53 2.38 8.85
N ARG A 197 -0.43 1.68 8.62
CA ARG A 197 0.84 2.28 8.23
C ARG A 197 1.24 1.73 6.87
N MET A 198 1.68 2.58 5.98
CA MET A 198 2.18 2.17 4.67
C MET A 198 3.56 2.76 4.45
N GLY A 199 4.41 1.98 3.80
CA GLY A 199 5.79 2.39 3.59
C GLY A 199 6.59 1.36 2.80
N TYR A 200 7.88 1.33 3.03
CA TYR A 200 8.81 0.44 2.33
C TYR A 200 9.92 -0.05 3.27
N LEU A 201 10.60 -1.11 2.86
CA LEU A 201 11.76 -1.62 3.59
C LEU A 201 13.02 -0.87 3.15
N LYS A 202 13.93 -0.60 4.08
CA LYS A 202 15.27 -0.05 3.79
C LYS A 202 16.07 -1.01 2.91
N GLU A 203 15.94 -2.30 3.24
CA GLU A 203 16.58 -3.38 2.52
C GLU A 203 15.51 -4.30 1.92
N PRO A 204 15.67 -4.73 0.66
CA PRO A 204 14.74 -5.69 0.06
C PRO A 204 14.69 -6.97 0.91
N LEU A 205 13.50 -7.56 1.03
CA LEU A 205 13.40 -8.94 1.52
C LEU A 205 14.16 -9.82 0.53
N GLU A 206 15.19 -10.53 1.00
CA GLU A 206 15.92 -11.45 0.15
C GLU A 206 14.93 -12.45 -0.48
N ALA A 207 14.92 -12.50 -1.80
CA ALA A 207 14.14 -13.48 -2.55
C ALA A 207 14.73 -14.86 -2.28
N GLY A 208 13.96 -15.66 -1.56
CA GLY A 208 14.22 -16.98 -1.02
C GLY A 208 15.44 -17.77 -1.48
N SER A 209 16.23 -18.19 -0.54
CA SER A 209 16.90 -19.47 -0.62
C SER A 209 15.91 -20.56 -0.19
N ASP A 210 15.61 -21.49 -1.08
CA ASP A 210 14.72 -22.66 -0.88
C ASP A 210 15.23 -23.68 0.16
N HIS A 211 15.89 -23.24 1.22
CA HIS A 211 16.26 -24.11 2.33
C HIS A 211 15.33 -23.83 3.52
N MET A 212 14.36 -24.72 3.64
CA MET A 212 13.46 -24.90 4.76
C MET A 212 14.25 -25.20 6.03
N ASP A 213 14.53 -24.16 6.84
CA ASP A 213 14.76 -24.34 8.26
C ASP A 213 13.56 -23.75 9.00
N GLU A 214 12.73 -24.65 9.54
CA GLU A 214 11.45 -24.38 10.21
C GLU A 214 11.54 -23.45 11.44
N SER A 215 12.74 -23.15 11.92
CA SER A 215 12.96 -22.26 13.08
C SER A 215 13.11 -20.77 12.71
N SER A 216 13.12 -20.41 11.41
CA SER A 216 13.49 -19.07 10.92
C SER A 216 12.33 -18.23 10.39
N ALA A 217 11.09 -18.72 10.40
CA ALA A 217 9.95 -17.99 9.83
C ALA A 217 9.65 -16.62 10.52
N GLY A 218 10.12 -16.42 11.75
CA GLY A 218 9.97 -15.16 12.49
C GLY A 218 11.10 -14.14 12.29
N HIS A 219 12.18 -14.47 11.59
CA HIS A 219 13.39 -13.63 11.53
C HIS A 219 13.55 -12.78 10.26
N ARG A 220 12.64 -12.91 9.27
CA ARG A 220 12.77 -12.22 7.97
C ARG A 220 12.25 -10.78 7.96
N TYR A 221 11.46 -10.40 8.90
CA TYR A 221 10.92 -9.04 9.01
C TYR A 221 11.38 -8.41 10.31
N ASN A 222 12.22 -7.36 10.21
CA ASN A 222 12.61 -6.53 11.33
C ASN A 222 11.86 -5.19 11.22
N GLU A 223 11.11 -4.81 12.24
CA GLU A 223 10.41 -3.53 12.29
C GLU A 223 11.34 -2.33 12.11
N ASP A 224 12.59 -2.43 12.56
CA ASP A 224 13.61 -1.40 12.38
C ASP A 224 13.97 -1.15 10.90
N ASN A 225 13.67 -2.11 10.02
CA ASN A 225 13.87 -2.01 8.58
C ASN A 225 12.69 -1.34 7.86
N PHE A 226 11.57 -1.10 8.54
CA PHE A 226 10.39 -0.47 7.94
C PHE A 226 10.46 1.05 8.04
N ILE A 227 10.33 1.73 6.88
CA ILE A 227 10.17 3.18 6.80
C ILE A 227 8.71 3.49 6.52
N SER A 228 8.03 4.06 7.51
CA SER A 228 6.65 4.51 7.35
C SER A 228 6.62 5.81 6.56
N ALA A 229 5.89 5.81 5.44
CA ALA A 229 5.65 6.99 4.62
C ALA A 229 4.25 7.58 4.85
N TYR A 230 3.30 6.75 5.26
CA TYR A 230 1.94 7.14 5.59
C TYR A 230 1.49 6.46 6.88
N VAL A 231 0.77 7.20 7.72
CA VAL A 231 0.11 6.70 8.94
C VAL A 231 -1.31 7.25 8.96
N SER A 232 -2.30 6.35 9.01
CA SER A 232 -3.70 6.74 9.14
C SER A 232 -4.03 7.24 10.55
N PRO A 233 -5.15 7.95 10.75
CA PRO A 233 -5.74 8.08 12.07
C PRO A 233 -6.14 6.69 12.62
N GLU A 234 -6.44 6.63 13.92
CA GLU A 234 -7.03 5.46 14.55
C GLU A 234 -8.53 5.41 14.21
N PHE A 235 -8.97 4.25 13.76
CA PHE A 235 -10.37 3.98 13.47
C PHE A 235 -10.94 3.08 14.57
N PRO A 236 -12.07 3.42 15.20
CA PRO A 236 -12.73 2.53 16.15
C PRO A 236 -13.23 1.27 15.45
N MET A 237 -13.04 0.12 16.08
CA MET A 237 -13.56 -1.17 15.60
C MET A 237 -14.82 -1.56 16.37
N ALA A 238 -15.85 -1.98 15.67
CA ALA A 238 -17.05 -2.56 16.26
C ALA A 238 -16.76 -3.98 16.79
N GLN A 239 -17.45 -4.33 17.87
CA GLN A 239 -17.36 -5.68 18.46
C GLN A 239 -18.40 -6.60 17.83
N ASP A 240 -18.30 -6.77 16.51
CA ASP A 240 -19.12 -7.70 15.74
C ASP A 240 -18.27 -8.45 14.71
N SER A 241 -18.77 -9.53 14.15
CA SER A 241 -18.08 -10.40 13.20
C SER A 241 -18.36 -10.03 11.74
N THR A 242 -18.91 -8.85 11.50
CA THR A 242 -19.15 -8.36 10.13
C THR A 242 -17.89 -7.75 9.53
N LEU A 243 -17.81 -7.73 8.21
CA LEU A 243 -16.75 -7.06 7.49
C LEU A 243 -16.82 -5.55 7.73
N GLN A 244 -15.82 -5.00 8.37
CA GLN A 244 -15.71 -3.58 8.68
C GLN A 244 -14.80 -2.89 7.68
N LYS A 245 -15.27 -1.79 7.12
CA LYS A 245 -14.58 -1.02 6.09
C LYS A 245 -14.07 0.29 6.65
N PHE A 246 -12.77 0.50 6.55
CA PHE A 246 -12.08 1.67 7.05
C PHE A 246 -11.63 2.53 5.88
N LYS A 247 -12.41 3.57 5.61
CA LYS A 247 -12.11 4.51 4.53
C LYS A 247 -11.01 5.47 4.97
N LEU A 248 -9.92 5.52 4.21
CA LEU A 248 -8.83 6.45 4.46
C LEU A 248 -9.30 7.89 4.23
N PRO A 249 -8.85 8.87 5.05
CA PRO A 249 -9.20 10.28 4.86
C PRO A 249 -8.82 10.79 3.48
N GLU A 250 -7.70 10.31 2.96
CA GLU A 250 -7.16 10.62 1.65
C GLU A 250 -6.65 9.34 0.97
N PRO A 251 -6.86 9.18 -0.33
CA PRO A 251 -6.32 8.05 -1.06
C PRO A 251 -4.80 8.01 -0.98
N VAL A 252 -4.22 6.83 -0.83
CA VAL A 252 -2.77 6.60 -0.82
C VAL A 252 -2.37 5.89 -2.09
N LEU A 253 -1.45 6.51 -2.83
CA LEU A 253 -0.89 5.96 -4.06
C LEU A 253 0.34 5.11 -3.73
N CYS A 254 0.31 3.85 -4.10
CA CYS A 254 1.39 2.89 -3.83
C CYS A 254 1.89 2.26 -5.13
N ILE A 255 3.22 2.05 -5.21
CA ILE A 255 3.86 1.22 -6.23
C ILE A 255 4.67 0.16 -5.47
N GLY A 256 4.05 -0.96 -5.19
CA GLY A 256 4.58 -1.92 -4.24
C GLY A 256 4.57 -1.37 -2.81
N GLY A 257 5.43 -1.93 -1.96
CA GLY A 257 5.58 -1.50 -0.57
C GLY A 257 4.95 -2.46 0.42
N ILE A 258 4.84 -1.97 1.65
CA ILE A 258 4.39 -2.71 2.81
C ILE A 258 3.17 -2.00 3.42
N LEU A 259 2.16 -2.79 3.76
CA LEU A 259 1.03 -2.38 4.60
C LEU A 259 1.19 -3.04 5.97
N GLN A 260 1.16 -2.24 7.03
CA GLN A 260 1.02 -2.71 8.40
C GLN A 260 -0.37 -2.36 8.91
N VAL A 261 -1.04 -3.36 9.48
CA VAL A 261 -2.32 -3.24 10.18
C VAL A 261 -2.03 -3.34 11.67
N GLU A 262 -2.11 -2.24 12.38
CA GLU A 262 -1.91 -2.20 13.84
C GLU A 262 -3.27 -2.34 14.53
N LEU A 263 -3.46 -3.43 15.25
CA LEU A 263 -4.66 -3.74 16.01
C LEU A 263 -4.46 -3.31 17.49
N LEU A 264 -5.22 -2.31 17.92
CA LEU A 264 -5.01 -1.58 19.17
C LEU A 264 -6.07 -1.95 20.20
N GLY A 265 -5.60 -2.41 21.35
CA GLY A 265 -6.46 -2.72 22.51
C GLY A 265 -7.29 -3.99 22.29
N ARG A 266 -7.01 -5.00 23.09
CA ARG A 266 -7.71 -6.30 23.09
C ARG A 266 -8.99 -6.18 23.90
N VAL A 267 -10.09 -6.72 23.42
CA VAL A 267 -11.40 -6.59 24.08
C VAL A 267 -11.80 -7.89 24.74
N GLN A 268 -11.70 -8.99 24.00
CA GLN A 268 -12.21 -10.29 24.44
C GLN A 268 -11.17 -11.04 25.29
N ARG A 269 -11.59 -11.43 26.49
CA ARG A 269 -10.82 -12.30 27.40
C ARG A 269 -11.30 -13.72 27.24
N GLN A 270 -10.39 -14.66 27.03
CA GLN A 270 -10.70 -16.07 27.00
C GLN A 270 -10.97 -16.59 28.42
N LYS A 271 -12.01 -17.42 28.60
CA LYS A 271 -12.39 -17.89 29.93
C LYS A 271 -11.49 -18.99 30.48
N MET A 272 -10.84 -19.75 29.61
CA MET A 272 -10.03 -20.90 30.02
C MET A 272 -8.72 -20.49 30.70
N ASP A 273 -8.01 -19.52 30.11
CA ASP A 273 -6.69 -19.08 30.59
C ASP A 273 -6.68 -17.67 31.18
N GLY A 274 -7.76 -16.93 30.95
CA GLY A 274 -7.91 -15.57 31.43
C GLY A 274 -7.07 -14.52 30.66
N LEU A 275 -6.56 -14.83 29.46
CA LEU A 275 -5.80 -13.95 28.64
C LEU A 275 -6.67 -13.25 27.59
N PHE A 276 -6.18 -12.14 27.05
CA PHE A 276 -6.84 -11.39 25.98
C PHE A 276 -6.25 -11.76 24.62
N TYR A 277 -7.10 -11.96 23.64
CA TYR A 277 -6.74 -12.33 22.28
C TYR A 277 -7.34 -11.38 21.24
N ILE A 278 -6.73 -11.33 20.06
CA ILE A 278 -7.30 -10.75 18.86
C ILE A 278 -7.25 -11.82 17.77
N CYS A 279 -8.39 -12.02 17.08
CA CYS A 279 -8.48 -12.92 15.95
C CYS A 279 -9.23 -12.21 14.82
N CYS A 280 -8.72 -12.25 13.61
CA CYS A 280 -9.37 -11.59 12.48
C CYS A 280 -9.01 -12.24 11.14
N CYS A 281 -9.83 -11.88 10.14
CA CYS A 281 -9.55 -12.00 8.71
C CYS A 281 -9.33 -10.60 8.14
N VAL A 282 -8.48 -10.47 7.13
CA VAL A 282 -8.25 -9.23 6.40
C VAL A 282 -8.48 -9.54 4.92
N PRO A 283 -9.73 -9.67 4.48
CA PRO A 283 -10.01 -9.83 3.06
C PRO A 283 -9.55 -8.55 2.35
N GLY A 284 -8.70 -8.72 1.35
CA GLY A 284 -7.99 -7.67 0.65
C GLY A 284 -8.86 -6.61 -0.02
#